data_b8a24a2d7d202091b51184c487ddd4a3
#
_entry.id   b8a24a2d7d202091b51184c487ddd4a3
#
_cell.length_a   1.000
_cell.length_b   1.000
_cell.length_c   1.000
_cell.angle_alpha   90.00
_cell.angle_beta   90.00
_cell.angle_gamma   90.00
#
_symmetry.space_group_name_H-M   'P 1'
#
loop_
_entity.id
_entity.type
_entity.pdbx_description
1 polymer ?
#
loop_
_entity_poly.entity_id
_entity_poly.type
_entity_poly.pdbx_seq_one_letter_code
_entity_poly.pdbx_strand_id
1 'polypeptide(L)'
;HFICPQQCETALAGGTTTMIGGGTGPNHGTLATTITPGAFNLQKMFESLDGMPLNFGLFGNGNSSSENALIEQIEAGALGLKLHEDWGTTPSAIDTCLTVCDKLDVQATIHTDTLNEAGFVEDTMRAINGRTIHTFHTEGAGGGHAPDIITVAGYPNVLPGSTNPTKPYTVNTADEHLDMLMVCHHLDKNVKEDVSFADSRIRRETI
;
A
#
# COMPACT_ATOMS: atom_id res chain seq x y z
N HIS A 1 -5.29 5.65 -1.73
CA HIS A 1 -5.05 4.43 -2.51
C HIS A 1 -6.15 3.36 -2.39
N PHE A 2 -7.17 3.66 -1.64
CA PHE A 2 -8.37 2.82 -1.50
C PHE A 2 -9.50 3.41 -2.33
N ILE A 3 -10.03 2.64 -3.28
CA ILE A 3 -11.07 3.10 -4.21
C ILE A 3 -12.38 2.40 -3.86
N CYS A 4 -13.38 3.16 -3.46
CA CYS A 4 -14.74 2.67 -3.28
C CYS A 4 -15.76 3.70 -3.77
N PRO A 5 -16.96 3.27 -4.21
CA PRO A 5 -17.95 4.18 -4.79
C PRO A 5 -18.32 5.36 -3.90
N GLN A 6 -18.45 5.13 -2.60
CA GLN A 6 -18.84 6.16 -1.63
C GLN A 6 -17.81 7.28 -1.50
N GLN A 7 -16.56 7.02 -1.82
CA GLN A 7 -15.51 8.03 -1.78
C GLN A 7 -15.43 8.89 -3.05
N CYS A 8 -15.90 8.37 -4.18
CA CYS A 8 -15.73 9.03 -5.46
C CYS A 8 -16.41 10.40 -5.50
N GLU A 9 -17.64 10.50 -5.03
CA GLU A 9 -18.37 11.76 -4.97
C GLU A 9 -17.73 12.76 -4.01
N THR A 10 -17.32 12.28 -2.84
CA THR A 10 -16.64 13.11 -1.82
C THR A 10 -15.28 13.60 -2.32
N ALA A 11 -14.53 12.74 -2.97
CA ALA A 11 -13.23 13.08 -3.57
C ALA A 11 -13.39 14.14 -4.67
N LEU A 12 -14.37 13.96 -5.56
CA LEU A 12 -14.67 14.91 -6.60
C LEU A 12 -15.10 16.28 -6.03
N ALA A 13 -15.97 16.28 -5.02
CA ALA A 13 -16.39 17.50 -4.33
C ALA A 13 -15.21 18.21 -3.63
N GLY A 14 -14.20 17.45 -3.20
CA GLY A 14 -12.95 17.97 -2.64
C GLY A 14 -11.91 18.41 -3.69
N GLY A 15 -12.24 18.32 -4.98
CA GLY A 15 -11.36 18.72 -6.08
C GLY A 15 -10.42 17.62 -6.60
N THR A 16 -10.57 16.38 -6.14
CA THR A 16 -9.80 15.25 -6.66
C THR A 16 -10.39 14.79 -7.99
N THR A 17 -9.56 14.70 -9.03
CA THR A 17 -9.98 14.28 -10.37
C THR A 17 -9.46 12.91 -10.76
N THR A 18 -8.50 12.38 -10.01
CA THR A 18 -7.86 11.09 -10.30
C THR A 18 -7.60 10.32 -9.01
N MET A 19 -8.00 9.06 -8.98
CA MET A 19 -7.73 8.14 -7.87
C MET A 19 -6.84 7.00 -8.36
N ILE A 20 -5.75 6.75 -7.65
CA ILE A 20 -4.81 5.67 -7.96
C ILE A 20 -4.70 4.75 -6.75
N GLY A 21 -4.86 3.45 -6.97
CA GLY A 21 -4.77 2.47 -5.89
C GLY A 21 -5.34 1.12 -6.25
N GLY A 22 -5.96 0.48 -5.28
CA GLY A 22 -6.81 -0.69 -5.47
C GLY A 22 -8.14 -0.44 -4.78
N GLY A 23 -9.12 -1.25 -5.05
CA GLY A 23 -10.46 -1.03 -4.55
C GLY A 23 -10.94 -2.12 -3.59
N THR A 24 -12.21 -2.00 -3.24
CA THR A 24 -12.99 -3.05 -2.59
C THR A 24 -13.38 -4.16 -3.58
N GLY A 25 -12.64 -4.29 -4.65
CA GLY A 25 -12.93 -5.12 -5.81
C GLY A 25 -13.32 -6.57 -5.50
N PRO A 26 -13.41 -7.42 -6.52
CA PRO A 26 -13.99 -8.77 -6.40
C PRO A 26 -13.14 -9.73 -5.56
N ASN A 27 -11.94 -9.34 -5.19
CA ASN A 27 -11.03 -10.15 -4.36
C ASN A 27 -10.99 -9.61 -2.93
N HIS A 28 -11.16 -10.49 -1.95
CA HIS A 28 -11.16 -10.13 -0.53
C HIS A 28 -9.85 -9.45 -0.09
N GLY A 29 -8.69 -9.87 -0.60
CA GLY A 29 -7.39 -9.28 -0.30
C GLY A 29 -7.22 -7.83 -0.74
N THR A 30 -8.11 -7.28 -1.57
CA THR A 30 -8.06 -5.88 -1.99
C THR A 30 -8.42 -4.90 -0.87
N LEU A 31 -9.15 -5.33 0.14
CA LEU A 31 -9.72 -4.46 1.17
C LEU A 31 -8.67 -3.69 1.99
N ALA A 32 -7.62 -4.37 2.46
CA ALA A 32 -6.57 -3.73 3.25
C ALA A 32 -5.31 -3.44 2.42
N THR A 33 -4.94 -4.35 1.54
CA THR A 33 -3.72 -4.24 0.74
C THR A 33 -3.82 -3.22 -0.38
N THR A 34 -5.06 -2.84 -0.78
CA THR A 34 -5.33 -1.88 -1.87
C THR A 34 -4.71 -2.32 -3.21
N ILE A 35 -4.74 -3.62 -3.45
CA ILE A 35 -4.27 -4.29 -4.65
C ILE A 35 -5.46 -4.88 -5.40
N THR A 36 -5.43 -4.88 -6.72
CA THR A 36 -6.40 -5.61 -7.55
C THR A 36 -5.63 -6.68 -8.34
N PRO A 37 -5.51 -7.91 -7.80
CA PRO A 37 -4.60 -8.90 -8.33
C PRO A 37 -5.18 -9.67 -9.52
N GLY A 38 -4.37 -9.81 -10.57
CA GLY A 38 -4.66 -10.63 -11.74
C GLY A 38 -5.61 -9.99 -12.75
N ALA A 39 -5.48 -10.42 -14.00
CA ALA A 39 -6.20 -9.84 -15.14
C ALA A 39 -7.72 -9.85 -14.97
N PHE A 40 -8.28 -10.96 -14.48
CA PHE A 40 -9.72 -11.07 -14.27
C PHE A 40 -10.25 -10.06 -13.25
N ASN A 41 -9.57 -9.90 -12.11
CA ASN A 41 -10.00 -8.97 -11.07
C ASN A 41 -9.82 -7.51 -11.51
N LEU A 42 -8.75 -7.21 -12.26
CA LEU A 42 -8.53 -5.89 -12.85
C LEU A 42 -9.68 -5.53 -13.80
N GLN A 43 -10.05 -6.44 -14.70
CA GLN A 43 -11.19 -6.23 -15.58
C GLN A 43 -12.48 -5.95 -14.80
N LYS A 44 -12.79 -6.76 -13.78
CA LYS A 44 -14.00 -6.58 -12.97
C LYS A 44 -13.98 -5.28 -12.17
N MET A 45 -12.81 -4.86 -11.71
CA MET A 45 -12.66 -3.57 -11.04
C MET A 45 -12.89 -2.41 -12.01
N PHE A 46 -12.34 -2.44 -13.23
CA PHE A 46 -12.60 -1.42 -14.24
C PHE A 46 -14.09 -1.36 -14.62
N GLU A 47 -14.74 -2.53 -14.81
CA GLU A 47 -16.19 -2.58 -15.05
C GLU A 47 -17.00 -1.93 -13.92
N SER A 48 -16.58 -2.10 -12.67
CA SER A 48 -17.24 -1.50 -11.50
C SER A 48 -17.07 0.02 -11.40
N LEU A 49 -16.05 0.57 -12.04
CA LEU A 49 -15.74 2.00 -12.06
C LEU A 49 -16.37 2.72 -13.25
N ASP A 50 -16.99 1.96 -14.16
CA ASP A 50 -17.65 2.53 -15.33
C ASP A 50 -18.78 3.50 -14.92
N GLY A 51 -18.82 4.65 -15.55
CA GLY A 51 -19.79 5.71 -15.23
C GLY A 51 -19.44 6.56 -14.00
N MET A 52 -18.36 6.29 -13.30
CA MET A 52 -17.89 7.16 -12.21
C MET A 52 -17.14 8.38 -12.77
N PRO A 53 -17.42 9.60 -12.23
CA PRO A 53 -16.91 10.85 -12.83
C PRO A 53 -15.47 11.19 -12.42
N LEU A 54 -14.57 10.20 -12.39
CA LEU A 54 -13.16 10.34 -12.03
C LEU A 54 -12.29 9.54 -12.97
N ASN A 55 -11.00 9.87 -13.01
CA ASN A 55 -9.99 9.00 -13.61
C ASN A 55 -9.50 7.98 -12.59
N PHE A 56 -9.24 6.76 -13.02
CA PHE A 56 -8.79 5.68 -12.14
C PHE A 56 -7.54 5.00 -12.67
N GLY A 57 -6.63 4.69 -11.75
CA GLY A 57 -5.50 3.80 -11.97
C GLY A 57 -5.49 2.69 -10.93
N LEU A 58 -5.30 1.44 -11.33
CA LEU A 58 -5.29 0.29 -10.44
C LEU A 58 -3.90 -0.31 -10.33
N PHE A 59 -3.51 -0.68 -9.11
CA PHE A 59 -2.30 -1.47 -8.87
C PHE A 59 -2.61 -2.96 -8.90
N GLY A 60 -1.79 -3.71 -9.65
CA GLY A 60 -1.70 -5.15 -9.54
C GLY A 60 -0.89 -5.59 -8.31
N ASN A 61 -0.91 -6.89 -8.01
CA ASN A 61 -0.11 -7.48 -6.93
C ASN A 61 1.34 -7.63 -7.37
N GLY A 62 2.25 -6.96 -6.66
CA GLY A 62 3.70 -7.02 -6.91
C GLY A 62 4.41 -8.22 -6.25
N ASN A 63 3.75 -8.93 -5.34
CA ASN A 63 4.33 -10.03 -4.60
C ASN A 63 4.31 -11.33 -5.42
N SER A 64 5.30 -11.50 -6.27
CA SER A 64 5.47 -12.70 -7.09
C SER A 64 6.95 -12.99 -7.34
N SER A 65 7.30 -14.26 -7.37
CA SER A 65 8.61 -14.74 -7.85
C SER A 65 8.63 -14.98 -9.36
N SER A 66 7.50 -14.77 -10.06
CA SER A 66 7.36 -14.97 -11.50
C SER A 66 7.14 -13.64 -12.21
N GLU A 67 8.07 -13.24 -13.07
CA GLU A 67 7.91 -12.04 -13.90
C GLU A 67 6.65 -12.12 -14.77
N ASN A 68 6.33 -13.28 -15.34
CA ASN A 68 5.17 -13.43 -16.22
C ASN A 68 3.86 -13.09 -15.52
N ALA A 69 3.69 -13.46 -14.25
CA ALA A 69 2.49 -13.13 -13.46
C ALA A 69 2.37 -11.64 -13.18
N LEU A 70 3.48 -10.91 -13.13
CA LEU A 70 3.51 -9.47 -12.97
C LEU A 70 3.21 -8.76 -14.30
N ILE A 71 3.83 -9.23 -15.39
CA ILE A 71 3.64 -8.70 -16.74
C ILE A 71 2.17 -8.82 -17.17
N GLU A 72 1.55 -9.98 -16.94
CA GLU A 72 0.13 -10.22 -17.24
C GLU A 72 -0.79 -9.15 -16.63
N GLN A 73 -0.51 -8.72 -15.42
CA GLN A 73 -1.30 -7.68 -14.75
C GLN A 73 -1.12 -6.31 -15.39
N ILE A 74 0.10 -5.96 -15.78
CA ILE A 74 0.36 -4.70 -16.49
C ILE A 74 -0.33 -4.72 -17.87
N GLU A 75 -0.21 -5.82 -18.61
CA GLU A 75 -0.89 -5.99 -19.91
C GLU A 75 -2.42 -5.95 -19.79
N ALA A 76 -2.96 -6.37 -18.64
CA ALA A 76 -4.38 -6.25 -18.33
C ALA A 76 -4.83 -4.84 -17.92
N GLY A 77 -3.92 -3.87 -17.88
CA GLY A 77 -4.21 -2.46 -17.62
C GLY A 77 -3.85 -1.96 -16.22
N ALA A 78 -3.14 -2.74 -15.40
CA ALA A 78 -2.62 -2.20 -14.15
C ALA A 78 -1.66 -1.04 -14.42
N LEU A 79 -1.86 0.07 -13.68
CA LEU A 79 -1.00 1.26 -13.77
C LEU A 79 0.41 1.01 -13.22
N GLY A 80 0.54 0.05 -12.34
CA GLY A 80 1.78 -0.37 -11.71
C GLY A 80 1.53 -1.53 -10.78
N LEU A 81 2.53 -1.85 -9.96
CA LEU A 81 2.48 -2.98 -9.04
C LEU A 81 2.67 -2.52 -7.60
N LYS A 82 1.93 -3.12 -6.68
CA LYS A 82 2.07 -2.88 -5.26
C LYS A 82 2.52 -4.13 -4.52
N LEU A 83 3.58 -3.96 -3.76
CA LEU A 83 4.08 -4.91 -2.77
C LEU A 83 3.41 -4.66 -1.42
N HIS A 84 3.03 -5.72 -0.72
CA HIS A 84 2.45 -5.64 0.62
C HIS A 84 2.88 -6.83 1.48
N GLU A 85 3.18 -6.58 2.76
CA GLU A 85 3.66 -7.62 3.68
C GLU A 85 2.69 -8.81 3.83
N ASP A 86 1.38 -8.58 3.74
CA ASP A 86 0.36 -9.66 3.80
C ASP A 86 0.56 -10.73 2.73
N TRP A 87 1.27 -10.40 1.65
CA TRP A 87 1.60 -11.29 0.53
C TRP A 87 3.06 -11.75 0.55
N GLY A 88 3.86 -11.31 1.54
CA GLY A 88 5.27 -11.63 1.68
C GLY A 88 6.19 -10.70 0.88
N THR A 89 6.58 -9.55 1.46
CA THR A 89 7.55 -8.62 0.87
C THR A 89 8.99 -9.06 1.14
N THR A 90 9.33 -10.24 0.66
CA THR A 90 10.71 -10.75 0.74
C THR A 90 11.63 -9.96 -0.20
N PRO A 91 12.95 -9.93 0.07
CA PRO A 91 13.91 -9.32 -0.84
C PRO A 91 13.80 -9.80 -2.30
N SER A 92 13.51 -11.09 -2.49
CA SER A 92 13.30 -11.67 -3.84
C SER A 92 12.03 -11.13 -4.51
N ALA A 93 10.92 -11.00 -3.77
CA ALA A 93 9.68 -10.45 -4.32
C ALA A 93 9.87 -8.98 -4.72
N ILE A 94 10.55 -8.20 -3.88
CA ILE A 94 10.88 -6.80 -4.16
C ILE A 94 11.73 -6.69 -5.43
N ASP A 95 12.78 -7.48 -5.53
CA ASP A 95 13.68 -7.47 -6.68
C ASP A 95 12.97 -7.84 -7.98
N THR A 96 12.16 -8.91 -7.97
CA THR A 96 11.39 -9.34 -9.14
C THR A 96 10.38 -8.27 -9.56
N CYS A 97 9.65 -7.69 -8.62
CA CYS A 97 8.68 -6.64 -8.89
C CYS A 97 9.34 -5.43 -9.55
N LEU A 98 10.40 -4.92 -8.97
CA LEU A 98 11.13 -3.76 -9.49
C LEU A 98 11.77 -4.04 -10.85
N THR A 99 12.25 -5.26 -11.07
CA THR A 99 12.79 -5.67 -12.39
C THR A 99 11.73 -5.56 -13.48
N VAL A 100 10.51 -6.02 -13.20
CA VAL A 100 9.40 -5.90 -14.15
C VAL A 100 8.96 -4.45 -14.32
N CYS A 101 8.87 -3.70 -13.22
CA CYS A 101 8.48 -2.29 -13.28
C CYS A 101 9.47 -1.44 -14.08
N ASP A 102 10.77 -1.65 -13.91
CA ASP A 102 11.79 -0.96 -14.70
C ASP A 102 11.72 -1.35 -16.18
N LYS A 103 11.49 -2.62 -16.48
CA LYS A 103 11.40 -3.15 -17.85
C LYS A 103 10.20 -2.59 -18.61
N LEU A 104 9.08 -2.38 -17.93
CA LEU A 104 7.81 -1.93 -18.53
C LEU A 104 7.51 -0.45 -18.29
N ASP A 105 8.41 0.26 -17.63
CA ASP A 105 8.28 1.69 -17.28
C ASP A 105 7.00 2.01 -16.53
N VAL A 106 6.72 1.25 -15.48
CA VAL A 106 5.57 1.43 -14.59
C VAL A 106 5.97 1.59 -13.14
N GLN A 107 5.10 2.18 -12.32
CA GLN A 107 5.37 2.47 -10.92
C GLN A 107 5.33 1.21 -10.05
N ALA A 108 6.37 1.03 -9.22
CA ALA A 108 6.32 0.14 -8.06
C ALA A 108 5.97 0.92 -6.80
N THR A 109 5.11 0.33 -5.96
CA THR A 109 4.77 0.88 -4.65
C THR A 109 4.89 -0.22 -3.58
N ILE A 110 5.12 0.16 -2.33
CA ILE A 110 5.31 -0.81 -1.26
C ILE A 110 4.72 -0.37 0.07
N HIS A 111 3.99 -1.28 0.72
CA HIS A 111 3.82 -1.35 2.17
C HIS A 111 4.88 -2.31 2.70
N THR A 112 5.87 -1.78 3.41
CA THR A 112 7.01 -2.58 3.86
C THR A 112 6.66 -3.49 5.04
N ASP A 113 7.52 -4.44 5.33
CA ASP A 113 7.35 -5.47 6.35
C ASP A 113 7.35 -4.89 7.77
N THR A 114 6.18 -4.66 8.32
CA THR A 114 5.99 -4.04 9.65
C THR A 114 6.64 -4.86 10.77
N LEU A 115 6.57 -6.17 10.70
CA LEU A 115 7.04 -7.09 11.73
C LEU A 115 8.50 -7.52 11.55
N ASN A 116 9.15 -7.08 10.48
CA ASN A 116 10.51 -7.47 10.11
C ASN A 116 10.68 -9.00 9.91
N GLU A 117 9.66 -9.67 9.40
CA GLU A 117 9.66 -11.12 9.20
C GLU A 117 10.63 -11.57 8.11
N ALA A 118 10.74 -10.77 7.04
CA ALA A 118 11.63 -11.04 5.90
C ALA A 118 12.97 -10.29 5.98
N GLY A 119 13.20 -9.55 7.05
CA GLY A 119 14.38 -8.73 7.29
C GLY A 119 14.04 -7.32 7.78
N PHE A 120 15.06 -6.56 8.09
CA PHE A 120 14.93 -5.18 8.55
C PHE A 120 14.89 -4.18 7.38
N VAL A 121 14.77 -2.89 7.71
CA VAL A 121 14.70 -1.83 6.68
C VAL A 121 15.90 -1.85 5.73
N GLU A 122 17.08 -2.19 6.23
CA GLU A 122 18.31 -2.30 5.44
C GLU A 122 18.24 -3.43 4.39
N ASP A 123 17.56 -4.53 4.71
CA ASP A 123 17.37 -5.65 3.76
C ASP A 123 16.42 -5.25 2.64
N THR A 124 15.34 -4.55 2.98
CA THR A 124 14.42 -3.96 2.01
C THR A 124 15.13 -2.94 1.11
N MET A 125 15.90 -2.02 1.69
CA MET A 125 16.66 -1.02 0.90
C MET A 125 17.71 -1.66 0.01
N ARG A 126 18.33 -2.73 0.47
CA ARG A 126 19.28 -3.52 -0.35
C ARG A 126 18.58 -4.20 -1.53
N ALA A 127 17.37 -4.74 -1.32
CA ALA A 127 16.57 -5.33 -2.39
C ALA A 127 16.08 -4.29 -3.40
N ILE A 128 15.74 -3.09 -2.95
CA ILE A 128 15.37 -1.95 -3.82
C ILE A 128 16.56 -1.55 -4.70
N ASN A 129 17.77 -1.58 -4.16
CA ASN A 129 19.02 -1.40 -4.91
C ASN A 129 19.04 -0.12 -5.76
N GLY A 130 18.63 1.00 -5.19
CA GLY A 130 18.65 2.31 -5.85
C GLY A 130 17.58 2.52 -6.94
N ARG A 131 16.71 1.55 -7.19
CA ARG A 131 15.58 1.70 -8.12
C ARG A 131 14.49 2.57 -7.53
N THR A 132 13.71 3.22 -8.39
CA THR A 132 12.64 4.11 -7.96
C THR A 132 11.46 3.33 -7.38
N ILE A 133 11.01 3.75 -6.20
CA ILE A 133 9.87 3.14 -5.52
C ILE A 133 9.09 4.17 -4.70
N HIS A 134 7.77 4.02 -4.65
CA HIS A 134 6.91 4.76 -3.75
C HIS A 134 6.65 3.94 -2.48
N THR A 135 7.06 4.45 -1.33
CA THR A 135 6.83 3.82 -0.03
C THR A 135 5.62 4.47 0.65
N PHE A 136 4.61 3.66 0.99
CA PHE A 136 3.44 4.15 1.71
C PHE A 136 3.74 4.30 3.22
N HIS A 137 2.99 5.20 3.88
CA HIS A 137 3.07 5.45 5.33
C HIS A 137 4.52 5.38 5.87
N THR A 138 5.42 6.06 5.18
CA THR A 138 6.86 6.06 5.47
C THR A 138 7.19 6.66 6.85
N GLU A 139 6.29 7.41 7.44
CA GLU A 139 6.37 7.86 8.83
C GLU A 139 6.15 6.74 9.86
N GLY A 140 5.66 5.58 9.43
CA GLY A 140 5.50 4.37 10.25
C GLY A 140 4.13 4.15 10.86
N ALA A 141 3.19 5.07 10.66
CA ALA A 141 1.87 5.00 11.28
C ALA A 141 0.96 3.93 10.70
N GLY A 142 0.91 3.80 9.42
CA GLY A 142 0.07 2.82 8.74
C GLY A 142 0.72 1.44 8.58
N GLY A 143 1.89 1.21 9.17
CA GLY A 143 2.70 0.02 8.98
C GLY A 143 4.10 0.34 8.45
N GLY A 144 4.85 -0.68 8.08
CA GLY A 144 6.23 -0.55 7.65
C GLY A 144 7.23 -0.86 8.74
N HIS A 145 8.48 -1.10 8.35
CA HIS A 145 9.55 -1.51 9.27
C HIS A 145 9.57 -0.73 10.57
N ALA A 146 9.46 -1.43 11.67
CA ALA A 146 9.51 -0.85 12.99
C ALA A 146 10.91 -0.99 13.63
N PRO A 147 11.48 0.09 14.19
CA PRO A 147 10.99 1.47 14.29
C PRO A 147 11.42 2.40 13.13
N ASP A 148 12.15 1.92 12.17
CA ASP A 148 13.12 2.72 11.40
C ASP A 148 12.65 3.08 9.98
N ILE A 149 11.41 2.76 9.60
CA ILE A 149 10.91 3.00 8.24
C ILE A 149 11.11 4.45 7.78
N ILE A 150 11.02 5.43 8.69
CA ILE A 150 11.19 6.85 8.36
C ILE A 150 12.55 7.15 7.70
N THR A 151 13.56 6.35 7.96
CA THR A 151 14.91 6.55 7.41
C THR A 151 14.94 6.47 5.89
N VAL A 152 13.97 5.73 5.28
CA VAL A 152 13.93 5.59 3.82
C VAL A 152 13.56 6.90 3.10
N ALA A 153 12.96 7.85 3.80
CA ALA A 153 12.67 9.18 3.26
C ALA A 153 13.93 9.98 2.89
N GLY A 154 15.08 9.58 3.41
CA GLY A 154 16.38 10.19 3.08
C GLY A 154 17.01 9.71 1.77
N TYR A 155 16.43 8.70 1.11
CA TYR A 155 17.00 8.15 -0.12
C TYR A 155 16.42 8.83 -1.36
N PRO A 156 17.26 9.25 -2.32
CA PRO A 156 16.82 10.06 -3.47
C PRO A 156 15.94 9.28 -4.48
N ASN A 157 15.97 7.97 -4.43
CA ASN A 157 15.17 7.07 -5.27
C ASN A 157 13.83 6.66 -4.64
N VAL A 158 13.55 7.11 -3.43
CA VAL A 158 12.32 6.79 -2.70
C VAL A 158 11.37 7.98 -2.75
N LEU A 159 10.15 7.74 -3.19
CA LEU A 159 9.04 8.69 -3.06
C LEU A 159 8.27 8.35 -1.77
N PRO A 160 8.50 9.06 -0.66
CA PRO A 160 7.83 8.75 0.60
C PRO A 160 6.40 9.30 0.60
N GLY A 161 5.46 8.46 1.01
CA GLY A 161 4.06 8.84 1.20
C GLY A 161 3.62 8.74 2.66
N SER A 162 2.71 9.60 3.06
CA SER A 162 2.07 9.58 4.36
C SER A 162 0.63 9.08 4.24
N THR A 163 0.05 8.64 5.34
CA THR A 163 -1.35 8.20 5.42
C THR A 163 -2.21 9.13 6.26
N ASN A 164 -3.53 9.00 6.15
CA ASN A 164 -4.47 9.81 6.91
C ASN A 164 -4.27 9.76 8.44
N PRO A 165 -3.95 8.61 9.06
CA PRO A 165 -3.71 8.52 10.50
C PRO A 165 -2.61 9.44 11.01
N THR A 166 -1.71 9.86 10.14
CA THR A 166 -0.50 10.61 10.50
C THR A 166 -0.63 12.12 10.39
N LYS A 167 -1.78 12.62 10.00
CA LYS A 167 -1.98 14.06 9.91
C LYS A 167 -2.11 14.67 11.30
N PRO A 168 -1.14 15.47 11.76
CA PRO A 168 -1.11 16.01 13.13
C PRO A 168 -2.25 16.99 13.44
N TYR A 169 -2.96 17.41 12.42
CA TYR A 169 -4.07 18.37 12.54
C TYR A 169 -5.43 17.75 12.24
N THR A 170 -5.53 16.43 12.26
CA THR A 170 -6.85 15.79 12.17
C THR A 170 -7.59 15.97 13.47
N VAL A 171 -8.91 16.06 13.39
CA VAL A 171 -9.77 16.08 14.57
C VAL A 171 -9.93 14.70 15.21
N ASN A 172 -9.27 13.70 14.66
CA ASN A 172 -9.35 12.35 15.14
C ASN A 172 -8.66 12.20 16.50
N THR A 173 -9.32 11.48 17.38
CA THR A 173 -8.77 11.11 18.68
C THR A 173 -7.80 9.94 18.57
N ALA A 174 -7.03 9.69 19.63
CA ALA A 174 -6.18 8.51 19.72
C ALA A 174 -6.99 7.21 19.60
N ASP A 175 -8.20 7.18 20.14
CA ASP A 175 -9.09 6.02 20.06
C ASP A 175 -9.55 5.75 18.62
N GLU A 176 -9.85 6.80 17.85
CA GLU A 176 -10.21 6.66 16.44
C GLU A 176 -9.03 6.17 15.60
N HIS A 177 -7.82 6.63 15.89
CA HIS A 177 -6.59 6.14 15.26
C HIS A 177 -6.34 4.67 15.62
N LEU A 178 -6.55 4.31 16.88
CA LEU A 178 -6.44 2.91 17.32
C LEU A 178 -7.41 2.02 16.55
N ASP A 179 -8.68 2.41 16.48
CA ASP A 179 -9.70 1.69 15.75
C ASP A 179 -9.34 1.53 14.26
N MET A 180 -8.84 2.59 13.64
CA MET A 180 -8.42 2.56 12.24
C MET A 180 -7.26 1.58 12.01
N LEU A 181 -6.24 1.61 12.86
CA LEU A 181 -5.11 0.69 12.77
C LEU A 181 -5.55 -0.76 13.00
N MET A 182 -6.43 -1.00 13.98
CA MET A 182 -6.98 -2.33 14.25
C MET A 182 -7.71 -2.89 13.02
N VAL A 183 -8.53 -2.09 12.37
CA VAL A 183 -9.27 -2.49 11.17
C VAL A 183 -8.35 -2.71 9.98
N CYS A 184 -7.44 -1.77 9.70
CA CYS A 184 -6.54 -1.85 8.56
C CYS A 184 -5.57 -3.03 8.61
N HIS A 185 -5.20 -3.47 9.81
CA HIS A 185 -4.28 -4.59 10.01
C HIS A 185 -4.99 -5.90 10.42
N HIS A 186 -6.32 -5.96 10.31
CA HIS A 186 -7.10 -7.16 10.68
C HIS A 186 -6.84 -7.65 12.12
N LEU A 187 -6.56 -6.72 13.03
CA LEU A 187 -6.27 -7.02 14.43
C LEU A 187 -7.55 -7.26 15.23
N ASP A 188 -7.44 -8.08 16.29
CA ASP A 188 -8.56 -8.39 17.17
C ASP A 188 -8.46 -7.61 18.48
N LYS A 189 -9.48 -6.79 18.79
CA LYS A 189 -9.56 -6.00 20.02
C LYS A 189 -9.59 -6.85 21.30
N ASN A 190 -9.90 -8.14 21.20
CA ASN A 190 -9.88 -9.07 22.32
C ASN A 190 -8.48 -9.68 22.57
N VAL A 191 -7.55 -9.49 21.63
CA VAL A 191 -6.16 -9.93 21.73
C VAL A 191 -5.30 -8.78 22.24
N LYS A 192 -4.75 -8.92 23.44
CA LYS A 192 -3.99 -7.87 24.11
C LYS A 192 -2.74 -7.44 23.33
N GLU A 193 -2.09 -8.37 22.69
CA GLU A 193 -0.91 -8.14 21.86
C GLU A 193 -1.23 -7.30 20.65
N ASP A 194 -2.37 -7.54 19.99
CA ASP A 194 -2.85 -6.78 18.85
C ASP A 194 -3.13 -5.32 19.25
N VAL A 195 -3.83 -5.12 20.36
CA VAL A 195 -4.11 -3.79 20.90
C VAL A 195 -2.81 -3.05 21.25
N SER A 196 -1.87 -3.74 21.88
CA SER A 196 -0.56 -3.18 22.23
C SER A 196 0.25 -2.79 21.01
N PHE A 197 0.20 -3.60 19.96
CA PHE A 197 0.83 -3.28 18.68
C PHE A 197 0.26 -2.00 18.07
N ALA A 198 -1.07 -1.91 17.93
CA ALA A 198 -1.72 -0.73 17.37
C ALA A 198 -1.43 0.53 18.20
N ASP A 199 -1.54 0.45 19.53
CA ASP A 199 -1.22 1.56 20.44
C ASP A 199 0.23 2.04 20.31
N SER A 200 1.17 1.13 20.12
CA SER A 200 2.59 1.48 19.90
C SER A 200 2.81 2.30 18.63
N ARG A 201 1.99 2.08 17.60
CA ARG A 201 2.04 2.83 16.34
C ARG A 201 1.51 4.25 16.50
N ILE A 202 0.40 4.43 17.20
CA ILE A 202 -0.16 5.76 17.46
C ILE A 202 0.85 6.67 18.16
N ARG A 203 1.56 6.16 19.14
CA ARG A 203 2.57 6.95 19.87
C ARG A 203 3.72 7.44 19.00
N ARG A 204 4.01 6.75 17.91
CA ARG A 204 5.03 7.18 16.94
C ARG A 204 4.56 8.32 16.06
N GLU A 205 3.29 8.36 15.73
CA GLU A 205 2.71 9.41 14.90
C GLU A 205 2.64 10.75 15.61
N THR A 206 2.58 10.73 16.92
CA THR A 206 2.49 11.95 17.74
C THR A 206 3.83 12.59 18.04
N ILE A 207 4.92 12.01 17.61
CA ILE A 207 6.27 12.56 17.71
C ILE A 207 6.70 13.15 16.38
#